data_8898be27686a4e140ef4bf6982dc3de1
#
_entry.id   8898be27686a4e140ef4bf6982dc3de1
#
_cell.length_a   1.000
_cell.length_b   1.000
_cell.length_c   1.000
_cell.angle_alpha   90.00
_cell.angle_beta   90.00
_cell.angle_gamma   90.00
#
_symmetry.space_group_name_H-M   'P 1'
#
loop_
_entity.id
_entity.type
_entity.pdbx_description
1 polymer ?
#
loop_
_entity_poly.entity_id
_entity_poly.type
_entity_poly.pdbx_seq_one_letter_code
_entity_poly.pdbx_strand_id
1 'polypeptide(L)'
;MANKNKEKLIDTEHCGCEDHKDEVELSRRKFLSLSVALSAGVIFSKFGFAKSIAAKNSNLSFMNPLNQQAEAVIVLWLAGAPSQFETFSPKPKSKNGGTTKAIQTNVSGIEIAESMPLIAGQMDKITLIRTLTSKEGNHNRASYLMHTSYPPTGVVKHPSFGAITAKELGGAKEFDLPYFISLTGPSYSAEFLGKEYSPYIIKDVNKPLQNIAKFKDVDDIRFSERMKILNQMEDSFYKEKGLEDIKEHQVIYEKSVKMMNSPLIKAFDISEESDVLKKAYGDNDFGKGCLMARRLVETGVKFVEVTLDGWDTHQDNFTRTANLNKKLDPAFSTLVQDLSQRGMLDKTLVLCMGEFGRTPAINANEGRDHYPDAFCCAVAGGGIRGGRVYGETNDDGNQIVANPVTPGNLFATLSHQLGIDYNKVNYSPQGRPLKYVNEGSVIEELIS
;
A
#
# COMPACT_ATOMS: atom_id res chain seq x y z
N MET A 1 -15.28 64.60 -26.59
CA MET A 1 -15.35 63.52 -27.62
C MET A 1 -14.71 62.28 -27.05
N ALA A 2 -15.52 61.27 -26.86
CA ALA A 2 -15.16 60.02 -26.20
C ALA A 2 -14.36 59.10 -27.12
N ASN A 3 -13.39 58.42 -26.57
CA ASN A 3 -12.90 57.17 -27.17
C ASN A 3 -12.66 56.14 -26.08
N LYS A 4 -13.45 55.07 -26.15
CA LYS A 4 -13.42 53.87 -25.30
C LYS A 4 -12.36 52.93 -25.81
N ASN A 5 -11.33 52.63 -25.01
CA ASN A 5 -10.48 51.48 -25.20
C ASN A 5 -11.03 50.29 -24.39
N LYS A 6 -11.42 49.27 -25.12
CA LYS A 6 -11.76 47.93 -24.58
C LYS A 6 -10.45 47.19 -24.29
N GLU A 7 -10.17 46.94 -23.03
CA GLU A 7 -9.20 45.94 -22.61
C GLU A 7 -9.82 44.54 -22.80
N LYS A 8 -9.12 43.71 -23.56
CA LYS A 8 -9.38 42.27 -23.65
C LYS A 8 -8.80 41.62 -22.42
N LEU A 9 -9.66 41.07 -21.57
CA LEU A 9 -9.28 40.09 -20.57
C LEU A 9 -8.86 38.82 -21.30
N ILE A 10 -7.65 38.37 -21.01
CA ILE A 10 -7.17 37.05 -21.36
C ILE A 10 -7.62 36.11 -20.24
N ASP A 11 -8.53 35.20 -20.57
CA ASP A 11 -8.94 34.08 -19.71
C ASP A 11 -7.74 33.18 -19.47
N THR A 12 -7.24 33.16 -18.26
CA THR A 12 -6.35 32.10 -17.76
C THR A 12 -7.24 30.94 -17.33
N GLU A 13 -7.28 29.90 -18.16
CA GLU A 13 -7.86 28.62 -17.77
C GLU A 13 -7.15 28.09 -16.53
N HIS A 14 -7.82 28.16 -15.42
CA HIS A 14 -7.48 27.42 -14.21
C HIS A 14 -7.74 25.94 -14.49
N CYS A 15 -6.68 25.15 -14.45
CA CYS A 15 -6.77 23.71 -14.35
C CYS A 15 -7.37 23.37 -12.98
N GLY A 16 -8.68 23.19 -12.96
CA GLY A 16 -9.42 22.81 -11.76
C GLY A 16 -9.12 21.37 -11.40
N CYS A 17 -8.34 21.18 -10.37
CA CYS A 17 -8.38 19.95 -9.61
C CYS A 17 -9.67 19.99 -8.78
N GLU A 18 -10.74 19.38 -9.28
CA GLU A 18 -11.93 19.15 -8.49
C GLU A 18 -11.61 18.15 -7.37
N ASP A 19 -11.58 18.67 -6.16
CA ASP A 19 -11.67 17.89 -4.93
C ASP A 19 -12.97 17.09 -4.96
N HIS A 20 -12.89 15.78 -5.23
CA HIS A 20 -13.97 14.86 -4.94
C HIS A 20 -14.10 14.71 -3.42
N LYS A 21 -14.78 15.67 -2.81
CA LYS A 21 -15.41 15.52 -1.51
C LYS A 21 -16.80 14.93 -1.72
N ASP A 22 -16.87 13.64 -2.01
CA ASP A 22 -18.08 12.86 -1.79
C ASP A 22 -17.98 12.10 -0.47
N GLU A 23 -17.99 12.85 0.63
CA GLU A 23 -18.45 12.34 1.89
C GLU A 23 -19.97 12.20 1.80
N VAL A 24 -20.43 10.99 1.51
CA VAL A 24 -21.85 10.65 1.64
C VAL A 24 -22.17 10.58 3.13
N GLU A 25 -22.48 11.74 3.73
CA GLU A 25 -23.22 11.80 4.98
C GLU A 25 -24.63 11.29 4.72
N LEU A 26 -24.82 9.99 4.91
CA LEU A 26 -26.14 9.38 4.97
C LEU A 26 -26.81 9.80 6.27
N SER A 27 -27.47 10.94 6.28
CA SER A 27 -28.36 11.32 7.35
C SER A 27 -29.52 10.30 7.42
N ARG A 28 -29.92 9.90 8.62
CA ARG A 28 -31.03 8.96 8.88
C ARG A 28 -32.33 9.31 8.11
N ARG A 29 -32.53 10.56 7.73
CA ARG A 29 -33.67 11.03 6.93
C ARG A 29 -33.57 10.67 5.44
N LYS A 30 -32.35 10.64 4.84
CA LYS A 30 -32.15 10.20 3.45
C LYS A 30 -32.25 8.69 3.31
N PHE A 31 -31.89 7.93 4.35
CA PHE A 31 -32.04 6.48 4.37
C PHE A 31 -33.53 6.06 4.35
N LEU A 32 -34.40 6.77 5.05
CA LEU A 32 -35.84 6.50 5.06
C LEU A 32 -36.58 6.94 3.79
N SER A 33 -36.06 7.88 3.02
CA SER A 33 -36.69 8.34 1.78
C SER A 33 -36.35 7.49 0.54
N LEU A 34 -35.29 6.65 0.57
CA LEU A 34 -34.97 5.73 -0.52
C LEU A 34 -35.76 4.39 -0.46
N SER A 35 -36.43 4.11 0.65
CA SER A 35 -37.19 2.86 0.84
C SER A 35 -38.61 2.86 0.28
N VAL A 36 -39.08 3.97 -0.33
CA VAL A 36 -40.46 4.10 -0.80
C VAL A 36 -40.61 4.05 -2.33
N ALA A 37 -39.54 3.98 -3.11
CA ALA A 37 -39.61 4.14 -4.56
C ALA A 37 -39.36 2.86 -5.41
N LEU A 38 -39.45 1.66 -4.83
CA LEU A 38 -39.27 0.41 -5.60
C LEU A 38 -40.32 -0.66 -5.23
N SER A 39 -41.58 -0.32 -5.45
CA SER A 39 -42.66 -1.29 -5.50
C SER A 39 -43.45 -1.14 -6.79
N ALA A 40 -43.01 -1.75 -7.88
CA ALA A 40 -43.85 -2.23 -8.98
C ALA A 40 -42.99 -2.98 -10.01
N GLY A 41 -43.27 -4.23 -10.23
CA GLY A 41 -42.72 -4.98 -11.37
C GLY A 41 -42.51 -6.47 -11.10
N VAL A 42 -43.59 -7.17 -10.79
CA VAL A 42 -43.66 -8.65 -10.82
C VAL A 42 -43.89 -9.06 -12.27
N ILE A 43 -43.29 -10.16 -12.77
CA ILE A 43 -43.98 -11.32 -13.39
C ILE A 43 -42.95 -12.39 -13.81
N PHE A 44 -43.10 -13.58 -13.17
CA PHE A 44 -42.98 -14.95 -13.62
C PHE A 44 -41.95 -15.39 -14.68
N SER A 45 -41.12 -16.41 -14.34
CA SER A 45 -41.33 -17.74 -14.93
C SER A 45 -40.68 -18.86 -14.10
N LYS A 46 -41.49 -19.83 -13.79
CA LYS A 46 -41.09 -21.16 -13.27
C LYS A 46 -40.30 -21.91 -14.32
N PHE A 47 -39.18 -22.49 -13.96
CA PHE A 47 -38.77 -23.83 -14.39
C PHE A 47 -37.84 -24.41 -13.34
N GLY A 48 -38.21 -25.57 -12.85
CA GLY A 48 -37.50 -26.33 -11.86
C GLY A 48 -36.40 -27.22 -12.44
N PHE A 49 -35.78 -27.94 -11.52
CA PHE A 49 -34.74 -28.96 -11.67
C PHE A 49 -33.29 -28.47 -11.55
N ALA A 50 -32.73 -28.65 -10.39
CA ALA A 50 -31.62 -29.57 -10.22
C ALA A 50 -31.37 -29.85 -8.74
N LYS A 51 -31.46 -31.11 -8.41
CA LYS A 51 -31.16 -31.70 -7.12
C LYS A 51 -29.70 -31.45 -6.69
N SER A 52 -29.58 -31.10 -5.43
CA SER A 52 -28.45 -31.31 -4.56
C SER A 52 -27.58 -32.53 -4.95
N ILE A 53 -26.29 -32.26 -5.15
CA ILE A 53 -25.22 -33.21 -4.83
C ILE A 53 -24.35 -32.52 -3.81
N ALA A 54 -24.59 -32.80 -2.52
CA ALA A 54 -23.65 -32.55 -1.47
C ALA A 54 -22.45 -33.51 -1.65
N ALA A 55 -21.43 -33.06 -2.33
CA ALA A 55 -20.13 -33.71 -2.31
C ALA A 55 -19.37 -33.20 -1.07
N LYS A 56 -19.36 -34.01 -0.02
CA LYS A 56 -18.32 -34.01 0.99
C LYS A 56 -16.97 -34.20 0.27
N ASN A 57 -16.26 -33.14 0.04
CA ASN A 57 -14.83 -33.18 -0.19
C ASN A 57 -14.12 -32.46 0.95
N SER A 58 -13.95 -33.18 2.04
CA SER A 58 -12.91 -32.96 3.02
C SER A 58 -11.56 -33.42 2.40
N ASN A 59 -11.05 -32.65 1.48
CA ASN A 59 -9.63 -32.65 1.14
C ASN A 59 -9.12 -31.26 1.49
N LEU A 60 -8.91 -31.01 2.78
CA LEU A 60 -7.87 -30.13 3.24
C LEU A 60 -6.55 -30.74 2.75
N SER A 61 -6.20 -30.47 1.53
CA SER A 61 -4.84 -30.53 1.06
C SER A 61 -4.06 -29.57 1.95
N PHE A 62 -3.39 -30.10 2.96
CA PHE A 62 -2.22 -29.45 3.54
C PHE A 62 -1.20 -29.39 2.40
N MET A 63 -1.31 -28.34 1.57
CA MET A 63 -0.21 -27.95 0.72
C MET A 63 0.96 -27.72 1.68
N ASN A 64 2.06 -28.44 1.44
CA ASN A 64 3.34 -28.09 2.05
C ASN A 64 3.47 -26.58 1.97
N PRO A 65 3.72 -25.85 3.07
CA PRO A 65 3.90 -24.43 2.98
C PRO A 65 5.00 -24.19 1.94
N LEU A 66 4.66 -23.53 0.85
CA LEU A 66 5.63 -22.91 -0.02
C LEU A 66 6.64 -22.27 0.93
N ASN A 67 7.90 -22.48 0.73
CA ASN A 67 9.01 -22.19 1.65
C ASN A 67 8.88 -20.77 2.26
N GLN A 68 7.89 -20.60 3.15
CA GLN A 68 7.52 -19.31 3.72
C GLN A 68 8.68 -18.79 4.55
N GLN A 69 9.30 -17.71 4.09
CA GLN A 69 10.38 -17.04 4.80
C GLN A 69 9.83 -15.80 5.55
N ALA A 70 8.87 -15.09 4.96
CA ALA A 70 8.31 -13.86 5.52
C ALA A 70 6.92 -14.10 6.15
N GLU A 71 6.65 -13.38 7.24
CA GLU A 71 5.38 -13.42 7.98
C GLU A 71 4.62 -12.09 7.90
N ALA A 72 5.30 -11.02 7.46
CA ALA A 72 4.73 -9.68 7.34
C ALA A 72 5.44 -8.84 6.28
N VAL A 73 4.78 -7.74 5.88
CA VAL A 73 5.29 -6.76 4.91
C VAL A 73 5.15 -5.35 5.46
N ILE A 74 6.20 -4.54 5.31
CA ILE A 74 6.15 -3.08 5.48
C ILE A 74 6.46 -2.45 4.11
N VAL A 75 5.53 -1.66 3.59
CA VAL A 75 5.73 -0.89 2.36
C VAL A 75 5.97 0.58 2.72
N LEU A 76 7.06 1.13 2.23
CA LEU A 76 7.36 2.55 2.23
C LEU A 76 6.95 3.08 0.86
N TRP A 77 5.74 3.65 0.79
CA TRP A 77 5.16 4.15 -0.44
C TRP A 77 5.59 5.60 -0.69
N LEU A 78 6.35 5.81 -1.75
CA LEU A 78 6.88 7.12 -2.13
C LEU A 78 5.95 7.75 -3.18
N ALA A 79 4.86 8.36 -2.71
CA ALA A 79 3.79 8.87 -3.57
C ALA A 79 4.25 10.08 -4.41
N GLY A 80 3.99 10.03 -5.69
CA GLY A 80 4.43 11.03 -6.65
C GLY A 80 5.66 10.62 -7.47
N ALA A 81 6.05 9.34 -7.41
CA ALA A 81 7.06 8.76 -8.29
C ALA A 81 8.49 9.33 -8.10
N PRO A 82 9.27 8.76 -7.19
CA PRO A 82 10.63 9.21 -6.88
C PRO A 82 11.55 9.06 -8.08
N SER A 83 12.41 10.06 -8.30
CA SER A 83 13.44 9.96 -9.32
C SER A 83 14.49 8.92 -8.94
N GLN A 84 14.71 7.95 -9.81
CA GLN A 84 15.76 6.96 -9.66
C GLN A 84 17.18 7.57 -9.66
N PHE A 85 17.35 8.73 -10.33
CA PHE A 85 18.64 9.41 -10.43
C PHE A 85 19.06 10.06 -9.12
N GLU A 86 18.11 10.63 -8.40
CA GLU A 86 18.33 11.32 -7.13
C GLU A 86 18.11 10.38 -5.93
N THR A 87 17.94 9.05 -6.18
CA THR A 87 17.77 8.03 -5.14
C THR A 87 18.69 6.83 -5.37
N PHE A 88 18.20 5.73 -5.91
CA PHE A 88 18.88 4.43 -5.89
C PHE A 88 19.72 4.12 -7.14
N SER A 89 19.67 4.95 -8.18
CA SER A 89 20.43 4.72 -9.44
C SER A 89 21.04 6.02 -10.00
N PRO A 90 21.90 6.70 -9.23
CA PRO A 90 22.53 7.93 -9.71
C PRO A 90 23.42 7.66 -10.93
N LYS A 91 23.51 8.64 -11.83
CA LYS A 91 24.32 8.60 -13.04
C LYS A 91 25.23 9.82 -13.13
N PRO A 92 26.17 10.03 -12.18
CA PRO A 92 26.92 11.28 -12.05
C PRO A 92 27.85 11.56 -13.24
N LYS A 93 28.15 10.57 -14.07
CA LYS A 93 28.98 10.72 -15.30
C LYS A 93 28.15 11.06 -16.53
N SER A 94 26.83 10.89 -16.46
CA SER A 94 25.92 11.24 -17.55
C SER A 94 25.48 12.68 -17.46
N LYS A 95 25.25 13.33 -18.63
CA LYS A 95 24.53 14.62 -18.68
C LYS A 95 23.17 14.59 -18.01
N ASN A 96 22.56 13.40 -17.91
CA ASN A 96 21.27 13.17 -17.28
C ASN A 96 21.36 13.10 -15.75
N GLY A 97 22.55 12.94 -15.16
CA GLY A 97 22.76 12.88 -13.72
C GLY A 97 22.50 14.19 -12.99
N GLY A 98 22.54 15.31 -13.73
CA GLY A 98 22.33 16.64 -13.16
C GLY A 98 23.40 16.99 -12.12
N THR A 99 22.97 17.57 -11.00
CA THR A 99 23.83 17.94 -9.88
C THR A 99 24.03 16.86 -8.83
N THR A 100 23.31 15.73 -8.95
CA THR A 100 23.35 14.62 -8.00
C THR A 100 24.67 13.89 -8.06
N LYS A 101 25.35 13.75 -6.92
CA LYS A 101 26.55 12.94 -6.77
C LYS A 101 26.18 11.55 -6.26
N ALA A 102 27.06 10.59 -6.50
CA ALA A 102 26.97 9.25 -5.97
C ALA A 102 27.89 9.10 -4.75
N ILE A 103 27.47 8.31 -3.77
CA ILE A 103 28.30 7.85 -2.66
C ILE A 103 28.42 6.34 -2.67
N GLN A 104 29.57 5.84 -2.22
CA GLN A 104 29.77 4.42 -1.98
C GLN A 104 28.94 3.96 -0.78
N THR A 105 28.40 2.76 -0.87
CA THR A 105 27.71 2.10 0.25
C THR A 105 28.67 1.23 1.05
N ASN A 106 28.19 0.58 2.12
CA ASN A 106 28.94 -0.43 2.85
C ASN A 106 29.16 -1.72 2.05
N VAL A 107 28.61 -1.82 0.83
CA VAL A 107 28.86 -2.90 -0.13
C VAL A 107 29.65 -2.38 -1.32
N SER A 108 30.85 -2.91 -1.54
CA SER A 108 31.73 -2.48 -2.61
C SER A 108 31.05 -2.57 -3.98
N GLY A 109 31.18 -1.51 -4.79
CA GLY A 109 30.60 -1.43 -6.14
C GLY A 109 29.14 -1.04 -6.20
N ILE A 110 28.47 -0.80 -5.05
CA ILE A 110 27.12 -0.26 -5.02
C ILE A 110 27.16 1.19 -4.59
N GLU A 111 26.64 2.06 -5.44
CA GLU A 111 26.52 3.49 -5.20
C GLU A 111 25.04 3.91 -5.21
N ILE A 112 24.69 4.87 -4.35
CA ILE A 112 23.39 5.55 -4.31
C ILE A 112 23.57 7.06 -4.25
N ALA A 113 22.49 7.84 -4.32
CA ALA A 113 22.58 9.29 -4.25
C ALA A 113 23.17 9.78 -2.92
N GLU A 114 23.99 10.84 -2.97
CA GLU A 114 24.74 11.43 -1.84
C GLU A 114 23.85 11.86 -0.66
N SER A 115 22.58 12.10 -0.93
CA SER A 115 21.58 12.54 0.08
C SER A 115 21.03 11.39 0.94
N MET A 116 21.53 10.16 0.77
CA MET A 116 21.06 8.96 1.52
C MET A 116 22.22 8.19 2.21
N PRO A 117 23.04 8.86 3.04
CA PRO A 117 24.22 8.22 3.66
C PRO A 117 23.87 7.14 4.69
N LEU A 118 22.72 7.21 5.36
CA LEU A 118 22.33 6.22 6.36
C LEU A 118 21.85 4.93 5.69
N ILE A 119 21.09 5.01 4.61
CA ILE A 119 20.72 3.85 3.77
C ILE A 119 21.98 3.22 3.17
N ALA A 120 22.96 4.02 2.74
CA ALA A 120 24.23 3.51 2.25
C ALA A 120 24.93 2.61 3.26
N GLY A 121 24.82 2.91 4.56
CA GLY A 121 25.34 2.10 5.66
C GLY A 121 24.56 0.82 5.96
N GLN A 122 23.42 0.59 5.35
CA GLN A 122 22.58 -0.62 5.52
C GLN A 122 22.47 -1.45 4.22
N MET A 123 23.24 -1.12 3.19
CA MET A 123 23.11 -1.74 1.87
C MET A 123 23.37 -3.25 1.87
N ASP A 124 24.18 -3.73 2.80
CA ASP A 124 24.41 -5.17 3.04
C ASP A 124 23.11 -5.97 3.30
N LYS A 125 22.05 -5.30 3.77
CA LYS A 125 20.73 -5.88 4.05
C LYS A 125 19.68 -5.56 2.98
N ILE A 126 20.02 -4.68 2.04
CA ILE A 126 19.09 -4.14 1.04
C ILE A 126 19.47 -4.63 -0.36
N THR A 127 18.48 -4.99 -1.15
CA THR A 127 18.62 -5.23 -2.60
C THR A 127 17.97 -4.09 -3.34
N LEU A 128 18.69 -3.51 -4.29
CA LEU A 128 18.18 -2.52 -5.22
C LEU A 128 17.74 -3.19 -6.51
N ILE A 129 16.50 -2.99 -6.92
CA ILE A 129 15.99 -3.36 -8.25
C ILE A 129 15.97 -2.06 -9.07
N ARG A 130 16.81 -1.97 -10.09
CA ARG A 130 17.02 -0.75 -10.91
C ARG A 130 16.28 -0.74 -12.23
N THR A 131 15.47 -1.74 -12.48
CA THR A 131 14.87 -2.02 -13.79
C THR A 131 13.39 -2.34 -13.71
N LEU A 132 12.69 -1.82 -12.69
CA LEU A 132 11.24 -1.84 -12.74
C LEU A 132 10.79 -1.12 -14.02
N THR A 133 9.80 -1.68 -14.69
CA THR A 133 9.26 -1.13 -15.94
C THR A 133 7.76 -1.39 -16.02
N SER A 134 7.02 -0.40 -16.51
CA SER A 134 5.59 -0.52 -16.77
C SER A 134 5.21 0.31 -18.01
N LYS A 135 3.92 0.34 -18.34
CA LYS A 135 3.35 1.18 -19.40
C LYS A 135 2.51 2.33 -18.86
N GLU A 136 2.40 2.45 -17.54
CA GLU A 136 1.52 3.42 -16.92
C GLU A 136 2.33 4.65 -16.45
N GLY A 137 2.14 5.77 -17.12
CA GLY A 137 2.77 7.05 -16.79
C GLY A 137 1.82 8.08 -16.15
N ASN A 138 0.63 7.67 -15.76
CA ASN A 138 -0.33 8.47 -15.00
C ASN A 138 -0.36 8.02 -13.56
N HIS A 139 -0.25 8.93 -12.59
CA HIS A 139 -0.15 8.60 -11.17
C HIS A 139 -1.24 7.65 -10.68
N ASN A 140 -2.52 7.96 -10.93
CA ASN A 140 -3.64 7.14 -10.45
C ASN A 140 -3.60 5.72 -11.04
N ARG A 141 -3.30 5.61 -12.34
CA ARG A 141 -3.24 4.33 -13.03
C ARG A 141 -2.03 3.50 -12.61
N ALA A 142 -0.87 4.15 -12.49
CA ALA A 142 0.36 3.50 -12.08
C ALA A 142 0.35 3.11 -10.59
N SER A 143 -0.19 3.96 -9.70
CA SER A 143 -0.37 3.62 -8.30
C SER A 143 -1.28 2.40 -8.15
N TYR A 144 -2.39 2.34 -8.90
CA TYR A 144 -3.24 1.16 -8.93
C TYR A 144 -2.46 -0.09 -9.38
N LEU A 145 -1.70 0.01 -10.48
CA LEU A 145 -0.87 -1.09 -10.99
C LEU A 145 0.15 -1.57 -9.93
N MET A 146 0.83 -0.64 -9.28
CA MET A 146 1.86 -0.93 -8.28
C MET A 146 1.30 -1.38 -6.93
N HIS A 147 -0.02 -1.38 -6.72
CA HIS A 147 -0.66 -1.97 -5.56
C HIS A 147 -1.38 -3.29 -5.86
N THR A 148 -1.74 -3.53 -7.14
CA THR A 148 -2.58 -4.67 -7.51
C THR A 148 -1.94 -5.63 -8.49
N SER A 149 -0.80 -5.28 -9.10
CA SER A 149 -0.18 -5.92 -10.28
C SER A 149 -1.01 -5.86 -11.56
N TYR A 150 -2.20 -5.28 -11.54
CA TYR A 150 -3.10 -5.18 -12.68
C TYR A 150 -3.20 -3.75 -13.20
N PRO A 151 -3.17 -3.52 -14.52
CA PRO A 151 -3.54 -2.21 -15.05
C PRO A 151 -5.03 -1.96 -14.76
N PRO A 152 -5.43 -0.71 -14.44
CA PRO A 152 -6.82 -0.40 -14.18
C PRO A 152 -7.68 -0.60 -15.42
N THR A 153 -8.73 -1.40 -15.28
CA THR A 153 -9.77 -1.60 -16.30
C THR A 153 -11.09 -1.10 -15.75
N GLY A 154 -11.95 -0.51 -16.58
CA GLY A 154 -13.25 0.01 -16.11
C GLY A 154 -14.25 -1.06 -15.66
N VAL A 155 -13.88 -2.35 -15.72
CA VAL A 155 -14.81 -3.47 -15.51
C VAL A 155 -14.62 -4.16 -14.17
N VAL A 156 -13.38 -4.34 -13.72
CA VAL A 156 -13.06 -5.06 -12.49
C VAL A 156 -12.09 -4.25 -11.67
N LYS A 157 -12.39 -4.09 -10.40
CA LYS A 157 -11.45 -3.59 -9.40
C LYS A 157 -10.73 -4.79 -8.75
N HIS A 158 -9.40 -4.76 -8.78
CA HIS A 158 -8.57 -5.83 -8.25
C HIS A 158 -8.17 -5.53 -6.79
N PRO A 159 -8.11 -6.56 -5.95
CA PRO A 159 -7.63 -6.38 -4.58
C PRO A 159 -6.16 -5.95 -4.55
N SER A 160 -5.80 -5.14 -3.57
CA SER A 160 -4.42 -4.76 -3.34
C SER A 160 -3.58 -5.92 -2.82
N PHE A 161 -2.27 -5.86 -3.05
CA PHE A 161 -1.32 -6.82 -2.49
C PHE A 161 -1.37 -6.85 -0.95
N GLY A 162 -1.62 -5.70 -0.31
CA GLY A 162 -1.86 -5.62 1.12
C GLY A 162 -3.08 -6.40 1.57
N ALA A 163 -4.17 -6.31 0.83
CA ALA A 163 -5.39 -7.07 1.12
C ALA A 163 -5.21 -8.57 0.88
N ILE A 164 -4.49 -8.96 -0.18
CA ILE A 164 -4.14 -10.36 -0.44
C ILE A 164 -3.29 -10.91 0.72
N THR A 165 -2.26 -10.18 1.14
CA THR A 165 -1.41 -10.57 2.27
C THR A 165 -2.21 -10.69 3.56
N ALA A 166 -3.09 -9.71 3.84
CA ALA A 166 -3.97 -9.73 5.01
C ALA A 166 -4.90 -10.96 5.01
N LYS A 167 -5.41 -11.36 3.85
CA LYS A 167 -6.28 -12.53 3.71
C LYS A 167 -5.53 -13.84 3.89
N GLU A 168 -4.42 -14.01 3.20
CA GLU A 168 -3.70 -15.28 3.14
C GLU A 168 -2.91 -15.56 4.44
N LEU A 169 -2.36 -14.52 5.08
CA LEU A 169 -1.58 -14.66 6.32
C LEU A 169 -2.39 -14.36 7.59
N GLY A 170 -3.56 -13.76 7.45
CA GLY A 170 -4.44 -13.35 8.55
C GLY A 170 -5.29 -14.50 9.10
N GLY A 171 -4.71 -15.64 9.45
CA GLY A 171 -5.48 -16.83 9.81
C GLY A 171 -5.89 -16.97 11.28
N ALA A 172 -5.36 -16.18 12.20
CA ALA A 172 -5.67 -16.31 13.63
C ALA A 172 -7.01 -15.67 13.97
N LYS A 173 -8.00 -16.49 14.33
CA LYS A 173 -9.34 -16.02 14.75
C LYS A 173 -9.32 -15.09 15.98
N GLU A 174 -8.22 -15.07 16.72
CA GLU A 174 -8.05 -14.33 17.97
C GLU A 174 -7.25 -13.04 17.84
N PHE A 175 -6.88 -12.61 16.62
CA PHE A 175 -6.15 -11.38 16.42
C PHE A 175 -7.10 -10.18 16.31
N ASP A 176 -6.97 -9.25 17.25
CA ASP A 176 -7.95 -8.17 17.44
C ASP A 176 -7.65 -6.92 16.60
N LEU A 177 -6.44 -6.78 16.06
CA LEU A 177 -6.10 -5.65 15.20
C LEU A 177 -6.40 -5.96 13.73
N PRO A 178 -6.58 -4.92 12.88
CA PRO A 178 -6.62 -5.10 11.44
C PRO A 178 -5.30 -5.71 10.92
N TYR A 179 -5.39 -6.68 10.02
CA TYR A 179 -4.21 -7.29 9.40
C TYR A 179 -3.51 -6.39 8.39
N PHE A 180 -4.22 -5.39 7.87
CA PHE A 180 -3.71 -4.38 6.95
C PHE A 180 -3.95 -2.98 7.53
N ILE A 181 -2.86 -2.21 7.70
CA ILE A 181 -2.90 -0.83 8.22
C ILE A 181 -2.16 0.08 7.25
N SER A 182 -2.78 1.22 6.91
CA SER A 182 -2.17 2.28 6.11
C SER A 182 -1.94 3.51 6.97
N LEU A 183 -0.71 4.01 6.99
CA LEU A 183 -0.25 5.13 7.80
C LEU A 183 0.12 6.31 6.91
N THR A 184 -0.22 7.52 7.35
CA THR A 184 0.11 8.81 6.69
C THR A 184 -0.46 9.02 5.29
N GLY A 185 -1.21 8.06 4.77
CA GLY A 185 -1.85 8.15 3.45
C GLY A 185 -2.91 7.10 3.23
N PRO A 186 -3.70 7.22 2.16
CA PRO A 186 -4.63 6.18 1.74
C PRO A 186 -3.89 5.01 1.08
N SER A 187 -4.53 3.84 1.05
CA SER A 187 -4.11 2.69 0.26
C SER A 187 -5.30 2.04 -0.44
N TYR A 188 -5.05 1.01 -1.24
CA TYR A 188 -6.07 0.33 -2.03
C TYR A 188 -6.75 -0.79 -1.24
N SER A 189 -8.04 -0.97 -1.50
CA SER A 189 -8.92 -1.85 -0.73
C SER A 189 -8.80 -3.33 -1.11
N ALA A 190 -9.57 -4.16 -0.41
CA ALA A 190 -9.67 -5.60 -0.67
C ALA A 190 -10.63 -5.95 -1.81
N GLU A 191 -11.46 -5.00 -2.25
CA GLU A 191 -12.47 -5.18 -3.28
C GLU A 191 -13.33 -6.43 -3.01
N PHE A 192 -13.37 -7.38 -3.93
CA PHE A 192 -14.17 -8.61 -3.80
C PHE A 192 -13.61 -9.67 -2.82
N LEU A 193 -12.47 -9.43 -2.19
CA LEU A 193 -11.93 -10.36 -1.17
C LEU A 193 -12.61 -10.23 0.19
N GLY A 194 -13.39 -9.17 0.42
CA GLY A 194 -14.06 -8.86 1.68
C GLY A 194 -13.49 -7.63 2.38
N LYS A 195 -14.36 -6.77 2.89
CA LYS A 195 -13.98 -5.49 3.51
C LYS A 195 -13.09 -5.66 4.75
N GLU A 196 -13.19 -6.79 5.43
CA GLU A 196 -12.37 -7.12 6.59
C GLU A 196 -10.86 -7.21 6.30
N TYR A 197 -10.46 -7.33 5.02
CA TYR A 197 -9.07 -7.33 4.58
C TYR A 197 -8.63 -5.98 4.00
N SER A 198 -9.53 -4.98 3.99
CA SER A 198 -9.21 -3.63 3.54
C SER A 198 -8.34 -2.91 4.58
N PRO A 199 -7.56 -1.88 4.16
CA PRO A 199 -6.69 -1.16 5.07
C PRO A 199 -7.47 -0.39 6.14
N TYR A 200 -7.01 -0.47 7.38
CA TYR A 200 -7.36 0.50 8.41
C TYR A 200 -6.47 1.73 8.25
N ILE A 201 -7.07 2.87 7.90
CA ILE A 201 -6.32 4.07 7.49
C ILE A 201 -6.13 5.00 8.68
N ILE A 202 -4.87 5.33 8.99
CA ILE A 202 -4.46 6.30 10.00
C ILE A 202 -3.76 7.46 9.30
N LYS A 203 -4.46 8.56 9.13
CA LYS A 203 -3.91 9.77 8.47
C LYS A 203 -2.93 10.54 9.37
N ASP A 204 -3.23 10.63 10.66
CA ASP A 204 -2.42 11.35 11.64
C ASP A 204 -1.77 10.38 12.63
N VAL A 205 -0.50 10.10 12.45
CA VAL A 205 0.28 9.21 13.31
C VAL A 205 0.55 9.77 14.70
N ASN A 206 0.32 11.08 14.91
CA ASN A 206 0.41 11.72 16.23
C ASN A 206 -0.89 11.50 17.04
N LYS A 207 -1.98 11.11 16.38
CA LYS A 207 -3.28 10.80 16.98
C LYS A 207 -3.88 9.53 16.33
N PRO A 208 -3.20 8.38 16.40
CA PRO A 208 -3.51 7.23 15.56
C PRO A 208 -4.88 6.59 15.86
N LEU A 209 -5.36 6.71 17.08
CA LEU A 209 -6.58 6.06 17.56
C LEU A 209 -7.64 7.10 17.98
N GLN A 210 -8.13 7.88 16.99
CA GLN A 210 -9.25 8.77 17.26
C GLN A 210 -10.55 7.97 17.44
N ASN A 211 -11.36 8.38 18.42
CA ASN A 211 -12.69 7.80 18.68
C ASN A 211 -12.71 6.30 19.04
N ILE A 212 -11.61 5.74 19.51
CA ILE A 212 -11.54 4.33 19.92
C ILE A 212 -12.13 4.10 21.31
N ALA A 213 -12.26 5.15 22.11
CA ALA A 213 -12.86 5.06 23.45
C ALA A 213 -14.39 5.15 23.38
N LYS A 214 -15.05 4.42 24.28
CA LYS A 214 -16.49 4.59 24.52
C LYS A 214 -16.76 6.02 25.01
N PHE A 215 -17.94 6.54 24.70
CA PHE A 215 -18.40 7.79 25.31
C PHE A 215 -18.46 7.65 26.84
N LYS A 216 -18.11 8.71 27.56
CA LYS A 216 -18.03 8.71 29.04
C LYS A 216 -19.32 8.24 29.72
N ASP A 217 -20.47 8.50 29.11
CA ASP A 217 -21.80 8.17 29.63
C ASP A 217 -22.33 6.79 29.18
N VAL A 218 -21.47 5.97 28.55
CA VAL A 218 -21.81 4.64 28.03
C VAL A 218 -20.93 3.60 28.73
N ASP A 219 -21.51 2.95 29.75
CA ASP A 219 -20.88 1.80 30.39
C ASP A 219 -20.91 0.55 29.50
N ASP A 220 -20.24 -0.51 29.94
CA ASP A 220 -20.09 -1.75 29.16
C ASP A 220 -21.42 -2.45 28.92
N ILE A 221 -22.36 -2.37 29.89
CA ILE A 221 -23.66 -3.00 29.77
C ILE A 221 -24.47 -2.31 28.68
N ARG A 222 -24.60 -0.99 28.76
CA ARG A 222 -25.30 -0.18 27.74
C ARG A 222 -24.69 -0.31 26.36
N PHE A 223 -23.35 -0.39 26.28
CA PHE A 223 -22.65 -0.60 25.01
C PHE A 223 -22.99 -1.98 24.42
N SER A 224 -22.92 -3.04 25.24
CA SER A 224 -23.25 -4.40 24.81
C SER A 224 -24.73 -4.53 24.39
N GLU A 225 -25.66 -3.91 25.11
CA GLU A 225 -27.06 -3.89 24.70
C GLU A 225 -27.30 -3.18 23.37
N ARG A 226 -26.62 -2.05 23.12
CA ARG A 226 -26.70 -1.35 21.84
C ARG A 226 -26.17 -2.21 20.70
N MET A 227 -25.04 -2.90 20.89
CA MET A 227 -24.49 -3.82 19.90
C MET A 227 -25.43 -5.00 19.63
N LYS A 228 -26.06 -5.55 20.67
CA LYS A 228 -27.07 -6.62 20.53
C LYS A 228 -28.28 -6.16 19.70
N ILE A 229 -28.79 -4.96 19.95
CA ILE A 229 -29.90 -4.40 19.19
C ILE A 229 -29.50 -4.16 17.74
N LEU A 230 -28.30 -3.59 17.50
CA LEU A 230 -27.78 -3.37 16.15
C LEU A 230 -27.71 -4.69 15.37
N ASN A 231 -27.10 -5.72 15.94
CA ASN A 231 -26.99 -7.03 15.31
C ASN A 231 -28.37 -7.64 14.99
N GLN A 232 -29.35 -7.53 15.91
CA GLN A 232 -30.71 -8.00 15.66
C GLN A 232 -31.39 -7.25 14.50
N MET A 233 -31.20 -5.95 14.42
CA MET A 233 -31.73 -5.14 13.31
C MET A 233 -31.10 -5.52 11.97
N GLU A 234 -29.78 -5.69 11.95
CA GLU A 234 -29.02 -6.08 10.75
C GLU A 234 -29.36 -7.49 10.30
N ASP A 235 -29.50 -8.45 11.23
CA ASP A 235 -29.93 -9.82 10.93
C ASP A 235 -31.34 -9.85 10.32
N SER A 236 -32.24 -9.04 10.87
CA SER A 236 -33.61 -8.92 10.34
C SER A 236 -33.59 -8.31 8.93
N PHE A 237 -32.78 -7.28 8.73
CA PHE A 237 -32.66 -6.61 7.44
C PHE A 237 -31.96 -7.50 6.39
N TYR A 238 -30.94 -8.28 6.81
CA TYR A 238 -30.32 -9.27 5.95
C TYR A 238 -31.29 -10.38 5.51
N LYS A 239 -32.12 -10.89 6.44
CA LYS A 239 -33.16 -11.89 6.12
C LYS A 239 -34.19 -11.36 5.12
N GLU A 240 -34.51 -10.07 5.20
CA GLU A 240 -35.48 -9.44 4.29
C GLU A 240 -34.86 -9.13 2.91
N LYS A 241 -33.66 -8.62 2.86
CA LYS A 241 -33.05 -8.05 1.64
C LYS A 241 -31.99 -8.94 0.98
N GLY A 242 -31.34 -9.84 1.74
CA GLY A 242 -30.30 -10.74 1.22
C GLY A 242 -29.02 -10.03 0.74
N LEU A 243 -28.74 -8.81 1.25
CA LEU A 243 -27.58 -8.02 0.82
C LEU A 243 -26.35 -8.41 1.63
N GLU A 244 -25.32 -8.93 0.99
CA GLU A 244 -24.04 -9.32 1.62
C GLU A 244 -23.33 -8.15 2.31
N ASP A 245 -23.50 -6.92 1.83
CA ASP A 245 -22.94 -5.69 2.44
C ASP A 245 -23.35 -5.56 3.93
N ILE A 246 -24.50 -6.10 4.35
CA ILE A 246 -24.96 -6.07 5.74
C ILE A 246 -24.07 -6.95 6.60
N LYS A 247 -23.74 -8.15 6.14
CA LYS A 247 -22.82 -9.05 6.86
C LYS A 247 -21.42 -8.50 6.93
N GLU A 248 -20.93 -7.90 5.85
CA GLU A 248 -19.63 -7.22 5.86
C GLU A 248 -19.60 -6.09 6.89
N HIS A 249 -20.70 -5.34 7.03
CA HIS A 249 -20.83 -4.30 8.03
C HIS A 249 -20.77 -4.87 9.47
N GLN A 250 -21.49 -5.97 9.75
CA GLN A 250 -21.43 -6.65 11.05
C GLN A 250 -20.01 -7.08 11.40
N VAL A 251 -19.29 -7.69 10.46
CA VAL A 251 -17.89 -8.13 10.66
C VAL A 251 -16.97 -6.95 11.01
N ILE A 252 -17.15 -5.80 10.35
CA ILE A 252 -16.34 -4.60 10.63
C ILE A 252 -16.65 -4.06 12.02
N TYR A 253 -17.93 -4.02 12.44
CA TYR A 253 -18.31 -3.58 13.79
C TYR A 253 -17.75 -4.50 14.86
N GLU A 254 -17.87 -5.81 14.70
CA GLU A 254 -17.30 -6.79 15.64
C GLU A 254 -15.78 -6.63 15.79
N LYS A 255 -15.05 -6.47 14.68
CA LYS A 255 -13.60 -6.20 14.69
C LYS A 255 -13.27 -4.89 15.38
N SER A 256 -14.05 -3.84 15.15
CA SER A 256 -13.86 -2.54 15.80
C SER A 256 -14.03 -2.64 17.32
N VAL A 257 -15.06 -3.38 17.78
CA VAL A 257 -15.30 -3.61 19.22
C VAL A 257 -14.16 -4.44 19.84
N LYS A 258 -13.68 -5.47 19.16
CA LYS A 258 -12.52 -6.25 19.61
C LYS A 258 -11.29 -5.37 19.73
N MET A 259 -10.98 -4.58 18.71
CA MET A 259 -9.87 -3.64 18.73
C MET A 259 -9.95 -2.65 19.88
N MET A 260 -11.14 -2.07 20.16
CA MET A 260 -11.35 -1.13 21.27
C MET A 260 -10.99 -1.69 22.63
N ASN A 261 -11.16 -3.00 22.83
CA ASN A 261 -10.93 -3.69 24.10
C ASN A 261 -9.59 -4.45 24.14
N SER A 262 -8.83 -4.44 23.07
CA SER A 262 -7.59 -5.21 22.95
C SER A 262 -6.41 -4.52 23.61
N PRO A 263 -5.59 -5.22 24.39
CA PRO A 263 -4.32 -4.68 24.88
C PRO A 263 -3.31 -4.40 23.74
N LEU A 264 -3.52 -4.97 22.54
CA LEU A 264 -2.65 -4.81 21.38
C LEU A 264 -2.68 -3.38 20.82
N ILE A 265 -3.67 -2.56 21.17
CA ILE A 265 -3.74 -1.14 20.77
C ILE A 265 -2.52 -0.33 21.23
N LYS A 266 -1.78 -0.79 22.23
CA LYS A 266 -0.50 -0.18 22.64
C LYS A 266 0.56 -0.15 21.53
N ALA A 267 0.42 -0.99 20.50
CA ALA A 267 1.31 -0.94 19.34
C ALA A 267 1.26 0.41 18.60
N PHE A 268 0.14 1.12 18.68
CA PHE A 268 -0.02 2.45 18.09
C PHE A 268 0.60 3.58 18.92
N ASP A 269 0.96 3.32 20.17
CA ASP A 269 1.55 4.32 21.06
C ASP A 269 3.08 4.29 20.98
N ILE A 270 3.65 5.15 20.15
CA ILE A 270 5.11 5.28 20.00
C ILE A 270 5.76 6.05 21.16
N SER A 271 4.98 6.59 22.10
CA SER A 271 5.55 7.29 23.27
C SER A 271 6.29 6.34 24.20
N GLU A 272 5.97 5.06 24.19
CA GLU A 272 6.67 4.01 24.93
C GLU A 272 8.09 3.74 24.44
N GLU A 273 8.46 4.17 23.23
CA GLU A 273 9.79 3.99 22.67
C GLU A 273 10.78 5.05 23.20
N SER A 274 12.06 4.67 23.27
CA SER A 274 13.10 5.59 23.73
C SER A 274 13.23 6.81 22.82
N ASP A 275 13.59 7.96 23.41
CA ASP A 275 13.79 9.19 22.62
C ASP A 275 14.94 9.06 21.62
N VAL A 276 15.95 8.22 21.93
CA VAL A 276 17.05 7.91 21.01
C VAL A 276 16.51 7.21 19.76
N LEU A 277 15.65 6.21 19.92
CA LEU A 277 15.07 5.47 18.80
C LEU A 277 14.11 6.35 17.99
N LYS A 278 13.25 7.13 18.66
CA LYS A 278 12.35 8.09 17.99
C LYS A 278 13.13 9.09 17.12
N LYS A 279 14.23 9.64 17.63
CA LYS A 279 15.10 10.53 16.87
C LYS A 279 15.80 9.83 15.71
N ALA A 280 16.20 8.57 15.87
CA ALA A 280 16.85 7.80 14.82
C ALA A 280 15.93 7.58 13.61
N TYR A 281 14.62 7.32 13.84
CA TYR A 281 13.63 7.25 12.77
C TYR A 281 13.33 8.59 12.11
N GLY A 282 13.62 9.70 12.78
CA GLY A 282 13.37 11.08 12.33
C GLY A 282 12.12 11.70 12.95
N ASP A 283 12.22 12.96 13.36
CA ASP A 283 11.12 13.72 13.97
C ASP A 283 10.20 14.33 12.92
N ASN A 284 9.53 13.47 12.19
CA ASN A 284 8.51 13.80 11.19
C ASN A 284 7.49 12.67 11.09
N ASP A 285 6.33 12.94 10.46
CA ASP A 285 5.22 11.97 10.41
C ASP A 285 5.60 10.66 9.71
N PHE A 286 6.44 10.71 8.67
CA PHE A 286 6.90 9.51 7.98
C PHE A 286 7.80 8.65 8.88
N GLY A 287 8.76 9.25 9.58
CA GLY A 287 9.62 8.54 10.54
C GLY A 287 8.82 7.93 11.69
N LYS A 288 7.86 8.69 12.25
CA LYS A 288 6.92 8.19 13.27
C LYS A 288 6.06 7.05 12.73
N GLY A 289 5.61 7.14 11.47
CA GLY A 289 4.89 6.08 10.77
C GLY A 289 5.73 4.82 10.62
N CYS A 290 7.00 4.92 10.24
CA CYS A 290 7.91 3.78 10.12
C CYS A 290 8.16 3.11 11.49
N LEU A 291 8.33 3.88 12.56
CA LEU A 291 8.44 3.36 13.93
C LEU A 291 7.15 2.63 14.35
N MET A 292 6.00 3.21 14.06
CA MET A 292 4.69 2.59 14.33
C MET A 292 4.52 1.30 13.51
N ALA A 293 4.93 1.29 12.23
CA ALA A 293 4.87 0.11 11.37
C ALA A 293 5.69 -1.06 11.96
N ARG A 294 6.89 -0.80 12.48
CA ARG A 294 7.71 -1.81 13.17
C ARG A 294 6.96 -2.39 14.37
N ARG A 295 6.37 -1.53 15.24
CA ARG A 295 5.59 -1.97 16.42
C ARG A 295 4.37 -2.79 16.02
N LEU A 296 3.66 -2.39 14.98
CA LEU A 296 2.49 -3.10 14.48
C LEU A 296 2.84 -4.50 13.96
N VAL A 297 3.93 -4.62 13.19
CA VAL A 297 4.41 -5.93 12.71
C VAL A 297 4.89 -6.80 13.86
N GLU A 298 5.60 -6.24 14.85
CA GLU A 298 6.01 -6.92 16.07
C GLU A 298 4.82 -7.49 16.85
N THR A 299 3.64 -6.82 16.78
CA THR A 299 2.40 -7.26 17.40
C THR A 299 1.68 -8.35 16.59
N GLY A 300 1.98 -8.52 15.29
CA GLY A 300 1.39 -9.55 14.44
C GLY A 300 0.58 -9.02 13.24
N VAL A 301 0.54 -7.70 13.01
CA VAL A 301 -0.04 -7.11 11.80
C VAL A 301 0.72 -7.62 10.58
N LYS A 302 -0.01 -8.00 9.53
CA LYS A 302 0.57 -8.70 8.36
C LYS A 302 1.05 -7.76 7.26
N PHE A 303 0.41 -6.60 7.13
CA PHE A 303 0.78 -5.63 6.12
C PHE A 303 0.62 -4.21 6.67
N VAL A 304 1.69 -3.43 6.60
CA VAL A 304 1.67 -2.02 6.96
C VAL A 304 2.23 -1.20 5.80
N GLU A 305 1.49 -0.20 5.36
CA GLU A 305 1.95 0.77 4.37
C GLU A 305 2.17 2.12 5.03
N VAL A 306 3.30 2.76 4.75
CA VAL A 306 3.64 4.10 5.24
C VAL A 306 3.91 4.99 4.05
N THR A 307 3.10 6.03 3.87
CA THR A 307 3.19 6.93 2.71
C THR A 307 4.09 8.13 3.01
N LEU A 308 5.04 8.40 2.12
CA LEU A 308 5.77 9.66 2.02
C LEU A 308 5.41 10.33 0.71
N ASP A 309 4.62 11.39 0.79
CA ASP A 309 4.16 12.14 -0.38
C ASP A 309 5.13 13.27 -0.79
N GLY A 310 4.94 13.80 -2.02
CA GLY A 310 5.65 14.97 -2.52
C GLY A 310 6.70 14.69 -3.59
N TRP A 311 6.79 13.45 -4.08
CA TRP A 311 7.79 13.05 -5.09
C TRP A 311 7.47 13.48 -6.52
N ASP A 312 6.34 14.14 -6.76
CA ASP A 312 6.00 14.68 -8.09
C ASP A 312 6.80 15.95 -8.39
N THR A 313 8.03 15.76 -8.88
CA THR A 313 9.06 16.80 -8.98
C THR A 313 9.28 17.30 -10.40
N HIS A 314 8.20 17.78 -11.04
CA HIS A 314 8.27 18.41 -12.37
C HIS A 314 9.06 19.72 -12.40
N GLN A 315 9.39 20.29 -11.25
CA GLN A 315 10.19 21.48 -11.08
C GLN A 315 11.04 21.37 -9.81
N ASP A 316 12.23 21.98 -9.82
CA ASP A 316 13.17 22.02 -8.69
C ASP A 316 13.42 20.61 -8.09
N ASN A 317 13.59 19.63 -8.99
CA ASN A 317 13.70 18.22 -8.63
C ASN A 317 14.81 17.95 -7.62
N PHE A 318 15.98 18.55 -7.81
CA PHE A 318 17.16 18.28 -6.99
C PHE A 318 16.98 18.71 -5.55
N THR A 319 16.51 19.94 -5.31
CA THR A 319 16.23 20.45 -3.95
C THR A 319 15.08 19.70 -3.29
N ARG A 320 13.99 19.48 -4.03
CA ARG A 320 12.81 18.80 -3.49
C ARG A 320 13.13 17.35 -3.12
N THR A 321 13.80 16.61 -3.99
CA THR A 321 14.21 15.23 -3.73
C THR A 321 15.20 15.14 -2.56
N ALA A 322 16.19 16.04 -2.50
CA ALA A 322 17.10 16.10 -1.36
C ALA A 322 16.38 16.33 -0.03
N ASN A 323 15.34 17.16 -0.01
CA ASN A 323 14.53 17.41 1.20
C ASN A 323 13.65 16.20 1.57
N LEU A 324 13.15 15.43 0.58
CA LEU A 324 12.41 14.19 0.81
C LEU A 324 13.36 13.09 1.31
N ASN A 325 14.56 13.01 0.76
CA ASN A 325 15.59 12.07 1.21
C ASN A 325 16.01 12.32 2.67
N LYS A 326 16.00 13.57 3.18
CA LYS A 326 16.22 13.86 4.61
C LYS A 326 15.19 13.21 5.53
N LYS A 327 14.00 12.85 5.01
CA LYS A 327 12.97 12.11 5.74
C LYS A 327 13.07 10.60 5.50
N LEU A 328 13.33 10.20 4.25
CA LEU A 328 13.43 8.81 3.84
C LEU A 328 14.66 8.11 4.43
N ASP A 329 15.83 8.75 4.34
CA ASP A 329 17.11 8.16 4.72
C ASP A 329 17.16 7.69 6.17
N PRO A 330 16.87 8.53 7.19
CA PRO A 330 16.83 8.07 8.58
C PRO A 330 15.72 7.04 8.84
N ALA A 331 14.54 7.23 8.26
CA ALA A 331 13.41 6.35 8.53
C ALA A 331 13.62 4.93 7.98
N PHE A 332 14.01 4.81 6.71
CA PHE A 332 14.23 3.50 6.08
C PHE A 332 15.47 2.78 6.65
N SER A 333 16.57 3.49 6.80
CA SER A 333 17.80 2.89 7.38
C SER A 333 17.58 2.40 8.80
N THR A 334 16.92 3.20 9.65
CA THR A 334 16.62 2.81 11.04
C THR A 334 15.61 1.66 11.09
N LEU A 335 14.60 1.64 10.21
CA LEU A 335 13.64 0.54 10.14
C LEU A 335 14.34 -0.79 9.85
N VAL A 336 15.22 -0.83 8.84
CA VAL A 336 15.98 -2.04 8.49
C VAL A 336 16.91 -2.45 9.65
N GLN A 337 17.58 -1.50 10.27
CA GLN A 337 18.47 -1.75 11.40
C GLN A 337 17.72 -2.25 12.63
N ASP A 338 16.60 -1.62 13.01
CA ASP A 338 15.79 -1.99 14.19
C ASP A 338 15.18 -3.38 14.03
N LEU A 339 14.61 -3.68 12.85
CA LEU A 339 14.13 -5.03 12.52
C LEU A 339 15.25 -6.06 12.58
N SER A 340 16.45 -5.75 12.08
CA SER A 340 17.61 -6.64 12.11
C SER A 340 18.07 -6.89 13.54
N GLN A 341 18.20 -5.85 14.37
CA GLN A 341 18.63 -5.95 15.77
C GLN A 341 17.65 -6.76 16.63
N ARG A 342 16.35 -6.73 16.27
CA ARG A 342 15.31 -7.50 16.96
C ARG A 342 15.16 -8.93 16.42
N GLY A 343 15.93 -9.33 15.41
CA GLY A 343 15.77 -10.63 14.75
C GLY A 343 14.47 -10.78 13.97
N MET A 344 13.87 -9.65 13.57
CA MET A 344 12.60 -9.61 12.84
C MET A 344 12.78 -9.45 11.33
N LEU A 345 13.95 -9.00 10.87
CA LEU A 345 14.17 -8.67 9.45
C LEU A 345 14.01 -9.91 8.56
N ASP A 346 14.46 -11.07 9.00
CA ASP A 346 14.34 -12.31 8.21
C ASP A 346 12.89 -12.75 7.98
N LYS A 347 11.97 -12.27 8.83
CA LYS A 347 10.53 -12.57 8.76
C LYS A 347 9.68 -11.40 8.27
N THR A 348 10.29 -10.27 7.97
CA THR A 348 9.58 -9.06 7.54
C THR A 348 10.14 -8.55 6.23
N LEU A 349 9.33 -8.57 5.18
CA LEU A 349 9.66 -7.89 3.93
C LEU A 349 9.51 -6.38 4.13
N VAL A 350 10.54 -5.62 3.76
CA VAL A 350 10.48 -4.15 3.70
C VAL A 350 10.66 -3.74 2.24
N LEU A 351 9.65 -3.09 1.66
CA LEU A 351 9.62 -2.66 0.28
C LEU A 351 9.52 -1.14 0.22
N CYS A 352 10.50 -0.47 -0.40
CA CYS A 352 10.49 0.98 -0.64
C CYS A 352 10.34 1.22 -2.14
N MET A 353 9.20 1.79 -2.56
CA MET A 353 8.88 1.99 -3.98
C MET A 353 7.90 3.15 -4.19
N GLY A 354 7.82 3.63 -5.43
CA GLY A 354 6.76 4.50 -5.93
C GLY A 354 6.11 3.91 -7.18
N GLU A 355 5.23 4.66 -7.82
CA GLU A 355 4.40 4.20 -8.93
C GLU A 355 5.15 4.11 -10.29
N PHE A 356 6.15 4.97 -10.53
CA PHE A 356 7.08 4.95 -11.66
C PHE A 356 8.31 5.81 -11.35
N GLY A 357 9.19 6.03 -12.30
CA GLY A 357 10.37 6.88 -12.20
C GLY A 357 10.23 8.24 -12.89
N ARG A 358 11.36 8.92 -13.04
CA ARG A 358 11.43 10.22 -13.68
C ARG A 358 12.30 10.18 -14.93
N THR A 359 11.99 11.05 -15.92
CA THR A 359 12.74 11.13 -17.17
C THR A 359 14.24 11.34 -16.92
N PRO A 360 15.11 10.65 -17.70
CA PRO A 360 16.53 10.94 -17.69
C PRO A 360 16.81 12.39 -18.03
N ALA A 361 16.13 12.94 -19.03
CA ALA A 361 16.26 14.34 -19.42
C ALA A 361 15.69 15.26 -18.32
N ILE A 362 16.45 16.29 -17.98
CA ILE A 362 16.06 17.37 -17.07
C ILE A 362 15.29 18.40 -17.92
N ASN A 363 14.09 18.79 -17.47
CA ASN A 363 13.27 19.78 -18.16
C ASN A 363 13.71 21.23 -17.87
N ALA A 364 13.06 22.20 -18.53
CA ALA A 364 13.41 23.61 -18.40
C ALA A 364 13.19 24.22 -17.00
N ASN A 365 12.45 23.53 -16.14
CA ASN A 365 12.18 23.94 -14.75
C ASN A 365 13.06 23.23 -13.73
N GLU A 366 14.22 22.69 -14.18
CA GLU A 366 15.10 21.86 -13.34
C GLU A 366 14.36 20.67 -12.71
N GLY A 367 13.28 20.20 -13.37
CA GLY A 367 12.46 19.08 -12.98
C GLY A 367 12.66 17.87 -13.87
N ARG A 368 11.95 16.80 -13.56
CA ARG A 368 11.87 15.59 -14.37
C ARG A 368 10.42 15.17 -14.55
N ASP A 369 10.08 14.77 -15.78
CA ASP A 369 8.73 14.31 -16.11
C ASP A 369 8.54 12.82 -15.80
N HIS A 370 7.34 12.29 -16.04
CA HIS A 370 7.02 10.88 -15.76
C HIS A 370 7.78 9.91 -16.67
N TYR A 371 8.31 8.86 -16.10
CA TYR A 371 9.07 7.84 -16.84
C TYR A 371 8.81 6.43 -16.30
N PRO A 372 7.83 5.71 -16.88
CA PRO A 372 7.52 4.34 -16.46
C PRO A 372 8.46 3.27 -17.04
N ASP A 373 9.28 3.61 -18.04
CA ASP A 373 10.08 2.63 -18.79
C ASP A 373 11.26 2.06 -17.99
N ALA A 374 11.78 2.81 -17.01
CA ALA A 374 12.82 2.32 -16.09
C ALA A 374 12.78 3.09 -14.76
N PHE A 375 12.55 2.39 -13.66
CA PHE A 375 12.55 2.97 -12.32
C PHE A 375 13.07 1.98 -11.28
N CYS A 376 13.16 2.43 -10.01
CA CYS A 376 13.82 1.67 -8.97
C CYS A 376 12.88 1.37 -7.79
N CYS A 377 13.14 0.24 -7.13
CA CYS A 377 12.71 0.01 -5.76
C CYS A 377 13.85 -0.60 -4.94
N ALA A 378 13.69 -0.58 -3.62
CA ALA A 378 14.59 -1.23 -2.68
C ALA A 378 13.80 -2.25 -1.85
N VAL A 379 14.34 -3.44 -1.65
CA VAL A 379 13.71 -4.52 -0.88
C VAL A 379 14.70 -5.03 0.15
N ALA A 380 14.23 -5.31 1.37
CA ALA A 380 15.04 -5.89 2.43
C ALA A 380 14.27 -6.96 3.21
N GLY A 381 14.97 -7.90 3.79
CA GLY A 381 14.42 -8.92 4.69
C GLY A 381 13.53 -9.96 4.02
N GLY A 382 12.84 -10.76 4.84
CA GLY A 382 11.87 -11.77 4.39
C GLY A 382 12.46 -12.80 3.41
N GLY A 383 13.75 -13.18 3.55
CA GLY A 383 14.44 -14.11 2.65
C GLY A 383 14.94 -13.48 1.35
N ILE A 384 14.85 -12.17 1.18
CA ILE A 384 15.51 -11.45 0.09
C ILE A 384 17.01 -11.30 0.43
N ARG A 385 17.87 -11.65 -0.51
CA ARG A 385 19.34 -11.52 -0.33
C ARG A 385 19.74 -10.06 -0.36
N GLY A 386 20.32 -9.54 0.71
CA GLY A 386 20.87 -8.18 0.75
C GLY A 386 22.20 -8.02 0.01
N GLY A 387 22.68 -6.78 -0.09
CA GLY A 387 23.99 -6.45 -0.67
C GLY A 387 24.04 -6.57 -2.20
N ARG A 388 22.95 -6.33 -2.91
CA ARG A 388 22.82 -6.57 -4.34
C ARG A 388 22.16 -5.42 -5.11
N VAL A 389 22.51 -5.38 -6.38
CA VAL A 389 21.78 -4.66 -7.41
C VAL A 389 21.27 -5.66 -8.43
N TYR A 390 19.98 -5.64 -8.73
CA TYR A 390 19.35 -6.43 -9.76
C TYR A 390 18.85 -5.54 -10.88
N GLY A 391 19.22 -5.91 -12.10
CA GLY A 391 18.91 -5.17 -13.28
C GLY A 391 19.84 -3.97 -13.52
N GLU A 392 20.04 -3.64 -14.79
CA GLU A 392 20.96 -2.60 -15.24
C GLU A 392 20.33 -1.72 -16.30
N THR A 393 20.54 -0.41 -16.17
CA THR A 393 20.26 0.57 -17.23
C THR A 393 21.57 1.05 -17.82
N ASN A 394 21.54 1.48 -19.08
CA ASN A 394 22.72 2.09 -19.72
C ASN A 394 23.22 3.32 -18.92
N ASP A 395 24.36 3.86 -19.31
CA ASP A 395 25.03 4.99 -18.66
C ASP A 395 24.16 6.25 -18.60
N ASP A 396 23.28 6.46 -19.57
CA ASP A 396 22.34 7.58 -19.60
C ASP A 396 21.06 7.34 -18.82
N GLY A 397 20.83 6.12 -18.33
CA GLY A 397 19.64 5.74 -17.56
C GLY A 397 18.33 5.74 -18.35
N ASN A 398 18.41 5.76 -19.69
CA ASN A 398 17.27 5.86 -20.59
C ASN A 398 16.88 4.53 -21.26
N GLN A 399 17.60 3.46 -20.98
CA GLN A 399 17.31 2.13 -21.52
C GLN A 399 17.71 1.06 -20.52
N ILE A 400 16.84 0.08 -20.31
CA ILE A 400 17.18 -1.15 -19.59
C ILE A 400 18.02 -2.02 -20.50
N VAL A 401 19.17 -2.46 -20.02
CA VAL A 401 20.12 -3.30 -20.76
C VAL A 401 20.20 -4.73 -20.22
N ALA A 402 19.78 -4.95 -18.96
CA ALA A 402 19.73 -6.28 -18.35
C ALA A 402 18.58 -6.40 -17.33
N ASN A 403 17.97 -7.58 -17.29
CA ASN A 403 17.03 -8.02 -16.26
C ASN A 403 15.87 -7.04 -16.01
N PRO A 404 14.98 -6.78 -16.99
CA PRO A 404 13.78 -5.98 -16.77
C PRO A 404 12.84 -6.66 -15.77
N VAL A 405 12.24 -5.88 -14.87
CA VAL A 405 11.31 -6.37 -13.85
C VAL A 405 9.95 -5.71 -14.02
N THR A 406 8.92 -6.51 -14.23
CA THR A 406 7.53 -6.03 -14.26
C THR A 406 6.94 -5.98 -12.85
N PRO A 407 5.86 -5.22 -12.60
CA PRO A 407 5.13 -5.31 -11.34
C PRO A 407 4.70 -6.73 -11.01
N GLY A 408 4.31 -7.52 -12.01
CA GLY A 408 3.96 -8.94 -11.83
C GLY A 408 5.14 -9.78 -11.30
N ASN A 409 6.36 -9.59 -11.83
CA ASN A 409 7.55 -10.29 -11.34
C ASN A 409 7.87 -9.92 -9.88
N LEU A 410 7.79 -8.60 -9.56
CA LEU A 410 8.00 -8.13 -8.19
C LEU A 410 7.01 -8.80 -7.23
N PHE A 411 5.71 -8.71 -7.50
CA PHE A 411 4.68 -9.28 -6.61
C PHE A 411 4.70 -10.81 -6.57
N ALA A 412 5.04 -11.50 -7.66
CA ALA A 412 5.23 -12.95 -7.64
C ALA A 412 6.38 -13.34 -6.70
N THR A 413 7.50 -12.60 -6.75
CA THR A 413 8.66 -12.83 -5.87
C THR A 413 8.32 -12.57 -4.40
N LEU A 414 7.65 -11.47 -4.09
CA LEU A 414 7.24 -11.16 -2.71
C LEU A 414 6.20 -12.17 -2.21
N SER A 415 5.24 -12.57 -3.04
CA SER A 415 4.25 -13.61 -2.70
C SER A 415 4.92 -14.94 -2.39
N HIS A 416 5.92 -15.33 -3.18
CA HIS A 416 6.68 -16.56 -2.93
C HIS A 416 7.33 -16.55 -1.55
N GLN A 417 7.96 -15.44 -1.16
CA GLN A 417 8.58 -15.31 0.16
C GLN A 417 7.56 -15.33 1.31
N LEU A 418 6.34 -14.88 1.06
CA LEU A 418 5.21 -14.94 2.01
C LEU A 418 4.51 -16.30 2.04
N GLY A 419 4.90 -17.26 1.20
CA GLY A 419 4.21 -18.54 1.06
C GLY A 419 2.82 -18.41 0.44
N ILE A 420 2.57 -17.34 -0.31
CA ILE A 420 1.30 -17.08 -0.98
C ILE A 420 1.38 -17.62 -2.42
N ASP A 421 0.43 -18.47 -2.81
CA ASP A 421 0.28 -18.89 -4.21
C ASP A 421 -0.21 -17.71 -5.06
N TYR A 422 0.71 -17.04 -5.72
CA TYR A 422 0.42 -15.90 -6.60
C TYR A 422 -0.42 -16.26 -7.84
N ASN A 423 -0.48 -17.56 -8.20
CA ASN A 423 -1.33 -18.08 -9.26
C ASN A 423 -2.73 -18.48 -8.78
N LYS A 424 -3.01 -18.39 -7.48
CA LYS A 424 -4.32 -18.71 -6.92
C LYS A 424 -5.41 -17.91 -7.60
N VAL A 425 -6.41 -18.63 -8.13
CA VAL A 425 -7.54 -18.05 -8.84
C VAL A 425 -8.65 -17.71 -7.86
N ASN A 426 -9.11 -16.47 -7.92
CA ASN A 426 -10.31 -15.98 -7.28
C ASN A 426 -11.34 -15.58 -8.33
N TYR A 427 -12.59 -15.42 -7.94
CA TYR A 427 -13.65 -15.03 -8.86
C TYR A 427 -14.17 -13.64 -8.53
N SER A 428 -14.22 -12.75 -9.52
CA SER A 428 -14.89 -11.46 -9.36
C SER A 428 -16.38 -11.66 -9.08
N PRO A 429 -17.11 -10.64 -8.60
CA PRO A 429 -18.57 -10.71 -8.41
C PRO A 429 -19.33 -11.13 -9.67
N GLN A 430 -18.76 -10.89 -10.85
CA GLN A 430 -19.32 -11.30 -12.16
C GLN A 430 -18.88 -12.70 -12.59
N GLY A 431 -18.20 -13.46 -11.73
CA GLY A 431 -17.74 -14.83 -12.02
C GLY A 431 -16.50 -14.92 -12.90
N ARG A 432 -15.78 -13.81 -13.15
CA ARG A 432 -14.52 -13.82 -13.92
C ARG A 432 -13.39 -14.39 -13.07
N PRO A 433 -12.65 -15.41 -13.54
CA PRO A 433 -11.47 -15.92 -12.85
C PRO A 433 -10.32 -14.90 -12.93
N LEU A 434 -9.68 -14.62 -11.80
CA LEU A 434 -8.58 -13.68 -11.65
C LEU A 434 -7.53 -14.29 -10.74
N LYS A 435 -6.26 -14.25 -11.16
CA LYS A 435 -5.13 -14.62 -10.30
C LYS A 435 -4.87 -13.52 -9.27
N TYR A 436 -4.12 -13.84 -8.22
CA TYR A 436 -3.65 -12.81 -7.29
C TYR A 436 -2.64 -11.86 -7.94
N VAL A 437 -1.75 -12.39 -8.77
CA VAL A 437 -0.76 -11.58 -9.50
C VAL A 437 -0.97 -11.73 -10.99
N ASN A 438 -0.95 -10.59 -11.69
CA ASN A 438 -1.04 -10.53 -13.14
C ASN A 438 0.31 -10.85 -13.76
N GLU A 439 0.37 -11.82 -14.63
CA GLU A 439 1.50 -12.15 -15.53
C GLU A 439 2.90 -11.94 -14.88
N GLY A 440 3.23 -12.74 -13.87
CA GLY A 440 4.52 -12.64 -13.18
C GLY A 440 5.15 -14.00 -12.94
N SER A 441 6.47 -14.00 -12.77
CA SER A 441 7.27 -15.13 -12.33
C SER A 441 8.22 -14.69 -11.21
N VAL A 442 8.59 -15.63 -10.36
CA VAL A 442 9.56 -15.40 -9.29
C VAL A 442 10.93 -15.09 -9.88
N ILE A 443 11.63 -14.12 -9.31
CA ILE A 443 13.01 -13.78 -9.62
C ILE A 443 13.90 -14.53 -8.63
N GLU A 444 14.33 -15.72 -9.02
CA GLU A 444 15.10 -16.65 -8.15
C GLU A 444 16.41 -16.02 -7.66
N GLU A 445 17.02 -15.14 -8.44
CA GLU A 445 18.28 -14.48 -8.08
C GLU A 445 18.14 -13.53 -6.88
N LEU A 446 16.92 -13.09 -6.55
CA LEU A 446 16.67 -12.21 -5.41
C LEU A 446 16.49 -12.95 -4.10
N ILE A 447 16.18 -14.24 -4.15
CA ILE A 447 15.84 -15.03 -2.97
C ILE A 447 17.00 -15.90 -2.47
N SER A 448 16.98 -16.26 -1.19
CA SER A 448 18.06 -17.04 -0.50
C SER A 448 17.81 -18.53 -0.51
#